data_0624f543fc99c53fcafa7675276800aa
#
_entry.id   0624f543fc99c53fcafa7675276800aa
#
_cell.length_a   1.000
_cell.length_b   1.000
_cell.length_c   1.000
_cell.angle_alpha   90.00
_cell.angle_beta   90.00
_cell.angle_gamma   90.00
#
_symmetry.space_group_name_H-M   'P 1'
#
loop_
_entity.id
_entity.type
_entity.pdbx_description
1 polymer ?
#
loop_
_entity_poly.entity_id
_entity_poly.type
_entity_poly.pdbx_seq_one_letter_code
_entity_poly.pdbx_strand_id
1 'polypeptide(L)'
;MRHTRVISHIRKARLSFAATLALASFALVATPFARLLPASWQPVSVQQRTDVRLSAPTSYNVLQYPDYVRHVGAACVETPLEPGDVRLSGLDAQGRTLPVRACVTYAMMKQGSARQRAADMGEPSGWGKNKKVRIDIPGGKAYHGWFWNRSHMLAKSLGGPDQRENMVCGTRMQNVGANNEQGGMAYSETLCRNWLAQHPQGTVQYIVTPLYVDDECIPRSVVVDMLSSDGSINEEVEVYNAAHGYDIDYHTGAFCPRT
;
A
#
# COMPACT_ATOMS: atom_id res chain seq x y z
N MET A 1 -26.61 -69.33 33.53
CA MET A 1 -26.80 -69.10 34.98
C MET A 1 -27.16 -67.64 35.11
N ARG A 2 -28.45 -67.30 35.26
CA ARG A 2 -29.20 -67.08 36.51
C ARG A 2 -28.43 -66.10 37.43
N HIS A 3 -28.88 -64.95 37.74
CA HIS A 3 -29.98 -64.35 38.50
C HIS A 3 -29.61 -62.85 38.68
N THR A 4 -30.34 -61.84 39.05
CA THR A 4 -31.75 -61.64 39.41
C THR A 4 -31.98 -60.11 39.55
N ARG A 5 -33.18 -59.68 39.26
CA ARG A 5 -33.70 -58.29 39.45
C ARG A 5 -33.70 -57.86 40.92
N VAL A 6 -33.54 -56.55 41.20
CA VAL A 6 -34.28 -55.97 42.32
C VAL A 6 -34.79 -54.60 41.87
N ILE A 7 -36.10 -54.43 41.96
CA ILE A 7 -36.88 -53.21 41.77
C ILE A 7 -37.10 -52.59 43.13
N SER A 8 -36.93 -51.33 43.32
CA SER A 8 -37.57 -50.63 44.43
C SER A 8 -38.12 -49.25 43.97
N HIS A 9 -39.43 -49.14 44.10
CA HIS A 9 -40.23 -47.93 44.00
C HIS A 9 -40.04 -47.03 45.23
N ILE A 10 -39.88 -45.77 45.06
CA ILE A 10 -40.26 -44.78 46.10
C ILE A 10 -40.92 -43.58 45.43
N ARG A 11 -42.03 -43.24 46.00
CA ARG A 11 -43.15 -42.36 45.77
C ARG A 11 -42.83 -40.88 45.50
N LYS A 12 -43.73 -40.29 44.70
CA LYS A 12 -44.00 -38.90 44.42
C LYS A 12 -44.18 -38.04 45.68
N ALA A 13 -43.59 -36.87 45.70
CA ALA A 13 -44.12 -35.71 46.43
C ALA A 13 -44.18 -34.53 45.47
N ARG A 14 -45.41 -34.03 45.23
CA ARG A 14 -45.67 -32.78 44.50
C ARG A 14 -45.57 -31.65 45.52
N LEU A 15 -44.71 -30.69 45.26
CA LEU A 15 -44.80 -29.36 45.88
C LEU A 15 -44.90 -28.33 44.77
N SER A 16 -46.10 -27.72 44.73
CA SER A 16 -46.35 -26.52 43.92
C SER A 16 -45.69 -25.33 44.60
N PHE A 17 -44.79 -24.66 43.86
CA PHE A 17 -44.39 -23.30 44.18
C PHE A 17 -44.76 -22.40 43.03
N ALA A 18 -45.74 -21.52 43.25
CA ALA A 18 -46.01 -20.39 42.40
C ALA A 18 -44.88 -19.36 42.52
N ALA A 19 -44.11 -19.20 41.49
CA ALA A 19 -43.11 -18.16 41.40
C ALA A 19 -43.63 -17.08 40.43
N THR A 20 -43.88 -15.94 41.00
CA THR A 20 -44.30 -14.68 40.35
C THR A 20 -43.16 -14.22 39.39
N LEU A 21 -43.43 -14.15 38.10
CA LEU A 21 -42.53 -13.63 37.11
C LEU A 21 -42.52 -12.11 37.20
N ALA A 22 -41.48 -11.53 37.79
CA ALA A 22 -41.18 -10.12 37.65
C ALA A 22 -40.40 -9.91 36.33
N LEU A 23 -41.06 -9.34 35.33
CA LEU A 23 -40.42 -8.89 34.09
C LEU A 23 -39.57 -7.65 34.39
N ALA A 24 -38.27 -7.85 34.61
CA ALA A 24 -37.31 -6.76 34.58
C ALA A 24 -36.95 -6.50 33.10
N SER A 25 -37.49 -5.44 32.54
CA SER A 25 -37.10 -4.91 31.23
C SER A 25 -35.66 -4.35 31.34
N PHE A 26 -34.67 -5.14 30.94
CA PHE A 26 -33.32 -4.59 30.67
C PHE A 26 -33.38 -3.85 29.34
N ALA A 27 -33.48 -2.54 29.39
CA ALA A 27 -33.17 -1.68 28.27
C ALA A 27 -31.67 -1.82 28.00
N LEU A 28 -31.32 -2.56 26.93
CA LEU A 28 -29.96 -2.60 26.39
C LEU A 28 -29.67 -1.20 25.82
N VAL A 29 -29.03 -0.33 26.61
CA VAL A 29 -28.43 0.89 26.07
C VAL A 29 -27.22 0.45 25.26
N ALA A 30 -27.41 0.36 23.94
CA ALA A 30 -26.31 0.23 23.00
C ALA A 30 -25.50 1.53 23.06
N THR A 31 -24.49 1.59 23.89
CA THR A 31 -23.44 2.61 23.77
C THR A 31 -22.72 2.37 22.47
N PRO A 32 -22.67 3.33 21.54
CA PRO A 32 -21.80 3.19 20.37
C PRO A 32 -20.37 3.14 20.93
N PHE A 33 -19.72 1.99 20.78
CA PHE A 33 -18.25 1.93 20.88
C PHE A 33 -17.70 2.78 19.74
N ALA A 34 -17.57 4.08 19.96
CA ALA A 34 -16.66 4.89 19.20
C ALA A 34 -15.27 4.31 19.49
N ARG A 35 -14.76 3.44 18.59
CA ARG A 35 -13.36 3.04 18.61
C ARG A 35 -12.55 4.33 18.49
N LEU A 36 -11.99 4.78 19.61
CA LEU A 36 -11.02 5.87 19.61
C LEU A 36 -9.83 5.37 18.79
N LEU A 37 -9.64 5.92 17.59
CA LEU A 37 -8.42 5.71 16.83
C LEU A 37 -7.24 6.12 17.72
N PRO A 38 -6.10 5.42 17.67
CA PRO A 38 -4.90 5.84 18.38
C PRO A 38 -4.59 7.31 18.09
N ALA A 39 -4.07 8.05 19.06
CA ALA A 39 -3.75 9.47 18.91
C ALA A 39 -2.84 9.75 17.69
N SER A 40 -2.02 8.77 17.27
CA SER A 40 -1.20 8.78 16.07
C SER A 40 -1.99 8.78 14.76
N TRP A 41 -3.28 8.47 14.79
CA TRP A 41 -4.19 8.41 13.62
C TRP A 41 -5.07 9.65 13.50
N GLN A 42 -4.75 10.73 14.21
CA GLN A 42 -5.48 11.98 14.05
C GLN A 42 -5.24 12.50 12.62
N PRO A 43 -6.30 12.71 11.82
CA PRO A 43 -6.14 13.24 10.48
C PRO A 43 -5.50 14.64 10.59
N VAL A 44 -4.44 14.86 9.84
CA VAL A 44 -3.90 16.20 9.62
C VAL A 44 -5.02 17.01 8.98
N SER A 45 -5.38 18.14 9.57
CA SER A 45 -6.51 18.93 9.10
C SER A 45 -6.35 19.28 7.63
N VAL A 46 -7.43 19.17 6.86
CA VAL A 46 -7.50 19.53 5.42
C VAL A 46 -6.92 20.94 5.16
N GLN A 47 -6.96 21.82 6.16
CA GLN A 47 -6.44 23.18 6.09
C GLN A 47 -4.91 23.25 5.88
N GLN A 48 -4.14 22.23 6.30
CA GLN A 48 -2.68 22.21 6.12
C GLN A 48 -2.25 21.71 4.73
N ARG A 49 -3.18 21.14 3.95
CA ARG A 49 -2.92 20.69 2.57
C ARG A 49 -3.13 21.74 1.50
N THR A 50 -3.78 22.87 1.80
CA THR A 50 -4.12 23.86 0.77
C THR A 50 -2.91 24.59 0.19
N ASP A 51 -1.74 24.51 0.83
CA ASP A 51 -0.55 25.28 0.40
C ASP A 51 0.50 24.46 -0.38
N VAL A 52 0.42 23.12 -0.41
CA VAL A 52 1.31 22.29 -1.24
C VAL A 52 0.49 21.23 -1.98
N ARG A 53 -0.21 21.65 -3.03
CA ARG A 53 -0.64 20.68 -4.05
C ARG A 53 0.62 20.05 -4.61
N LEU A 54 0.83 18.75 -4.33
CA LEU A 54 1.86 17.98 -5.01
C LEU A 54 1.51 18.02 -6.51
N SER A 55 2.22 18.82 -7.25
CA SER A 55 2.14 18.85 -8.71
C SER A 55 3.18 17.91 -9.26
N ALA A 56 2.86 17.25 -10.35
CA ALA A 56 3.82 16.41 -11.05
C ALA A 56 5.10 17.23 -11.37
N PRO A 57 6.29 16.68 -11.07
CA PRO A 57 7.55 17.42 -11.27
C PRO A 57 7.82 17.65 -12.75
N THR A 58 8.30 18.83 -13.09
CA THR A 58 8.70 19.16 -14.45
C THR A 58 10.12 18.69 -14.78
N SER A 59 10.94 18.45 -13.75
CA SER A 59 12.33 18.01 -13.90
C SER A 59 12.79 17.17 -12.73
N TYR A 60 13.78 16.33 -12.98
CA TYR A 60 14.47 15.51 -11.98
C TYR A 60 15.95 15.92 -11.91
N ASN A 61 16.48 16.03 -10.70
CA ASN A 61 17.88 16.34 -10.44
C ASN A 61 18.54 15.18 -9.66
N VAL A 62 19.41 14.43 -10.33
CA VAL A 62 20.10 13.27 -9.75
C VAL A 62 21.06 13.64 -8.62
N LEU A 63 21.64 14.86 -8.62
CA LEU A 63 22.54 15.30 -7.56
C LEU A 63 21.79 15.65 -6.27
N GLN A 64 20.52 16.06 -6.40
CA GLN A 64 19.66 16.38 -5.27
C GLN A 64 18.94 15.13 -4.74
N TYR A 65 18.54 14.23 -5.63
CA TYR A 65 17.78 13.02 -5.30
C TYR A 65 18.42 11.78 -5.94
N PRO A 66 19.63 11.38 -5.49
CA PRO A 66 20.38 10.30 -6.14
C PRO A 66 19.66 8.95 -6.12
N ASP A 67 18.80 8.72 -5.12
CA ASP A 67 18.00 7.50 -4.98
C ASP A 67 16.58 7.63 -5.53
N TYR A 68 16.28 8.72 -6.26
CA TYR A 68 14.97 9.00 -6.87
C TYR A 68 13.85 9.23 -5.85
N VAL A 69 14.16 9.47 -4.59
CA VAL A 69 13.22 9.72 -3.51
C VAL A 69 13.41 11.13 -2.96
N ARG A 70 12.30 11.87 -2.82
CA ARG A 70 12.21 13.15 -2.12
C ARG A 70 11.33 12.98 -0.89
N HIS A 71 11.84 13.26 0.30
CA HIS A 71 11.05 13.33 1.52
C HIS A 71 10.23 14.62 1.51
N VAL A 72 8.91 14.49 1.66
CA VAL A 72 7.96 15.62 1.57
C VAL A 72 7.54 16.07 2.96
N GLY A 73 7.18 15.13 3.83
CA GLY A 73 6.71 15.43 5.16
C GLY A 73 6.03 14.25 5.85
N ALA A 74 5.09 14.55 6.73
CA ALA A 74 4.27 13.55 7.38
C ALA A 74 3.24 12.96 6.41
N ALA A 75 2.93 11.69 6.57
CA ALA A 75 1.92 10.97 5.78
C ALA A 75 0.55 11.65 5.87
N CYS A 76 -0.16 11.69 4.76
CA CYS A 76 -1.53 12.16 4.72
C CYS A 76 -2.52 11.01 4.56
N VAL A 77 -3.13 10.62 5.66
CA VAL A 77 -4.12 9.54 5.73
C VAL A 77 -5.47 10.11 6.17
N GLU A 78 -6.25 10.61 5.21
CA GLU A 78 -7.56 11.22 5.52
C GLU A 78 -8.58 10.21 6.03
N THR A 79 -8.62 9.02 5.41
CA THR A 79 -9.55 7.95 5.78
C THR A 79 -8.78 6.65 5.90
N PRO A 80 -8.41 6.22 7.10
CA PRO A 80 -7.75 4.93 7.31
C PRO A 80 -8.60 3.76 6.84
N LEU A 81 -7.94 2.72 6.33
CA LEU A 81 -8.55 1.44 5.99
C LEU A 81 -8.46 0.46 7.16
N GLU A 82 -9.36 -0.52 7.19
CA GLU A 82 -9.28 -1.62 8.14
C GLU A 82 -8.08 -2.54 7.82
N PRO A 83 -7.48 -3.18 8.84
CA PRO A 83 -6.34 -4.06 8.64
C PRO A 83 -6.61 -5.17 7.61
N GLY A 84 -5.80 -5.25 6.59
CA GLY A 84 -5.91 -6.22 5.50
C GLY A 84 -6.65 -5.71 4.26
N ASP A 85 -7.31 -4.56 4.34
CA ASP A 85 -8.00 -3.97 3.19
C ASP A 85 -7.01 -3.47 2.13
N VAL A 86 -7.37 -3.71 0.86
CA VAL A 86 -6.70 -3.13 -0.32
C VAL A 86 -7.77 -2.52 -1.22
N ARG A 87 -7.56 -1.28 -1.62
CA ARG A 87 -8.45 -0.52 -2.50
C ARG A 87 -7.68 -0.02 -3.71
N LEU A 88 -8.02 -0.56 -4.87
CA LEU A 88 -7.57 -0.07 -6.17
C LEU A 88 -8.67 0.85 -6.70
N SER A 89 -8.33 2.11 -6.97
CA SER A 89 -9.31 3.06 -7.53
C SER A 89 -9.63 2.79 -9.00
N GLY A 90 -8.94 1.83 -9.62
CA GLY A 90 -9.14 1.43 -11.00
C GLY A 90 -8.27 2.22 -11.97
N LEU A 91 -8.78 2.37 -13.19
CA LEU A 91 -8.15 3.13 -14.27
C LEU A 91 -9.04 4.31 -14.64
N ASP A 92 -8.42 5.42 -15.08
CA ASP A 92 -9.17 6.55 -15.66
C ASP A 92 -9.56 6.30 -17.13
N ALA A 93 -10.18 7.30 -17.76
CA ALA A 93 -10.64 7.20 -19.15
C ALA A 93 -9.50 7.01 -20.17
N GLN A 94 -8.26 7.38 -19.83
CA GLN A 94 -7.06 7.14 -20.62
C GLN A 94 -6.39 5.80 -20.30
N GLY A 95 -6.96 5.03 -19.37
CA GLY A 95 -6.42 3.77 -18.90
C GLY A 95 -5.21 3.91 -17.96
N ARG A 96 -5.02 5.09 -17.35
CA ARG A 96 -3.97 5.38 -16.38
C ARG A 96 -4.40 4.90 -15.00
N THR A 97 -3.45 4.37 -14.24
CA THR A 97 -3.69 3.88 -12.88
C THR A 97 -4.06 5.04 -11.95
N LEU A 98 -5.14 4.87 -11.23
CA LEU A 98 -5.60 5.77 -10.17
C LEU A 98 -4.99 5.39 -8.82
N PRO A 99 -5.14 6.20 -7.75
CA PRO A 99 -4.53 5.92 -6.45
C PRO A 99 -4.85 4.52 -5.91
N VAL A 100 -3.86 3.93 -5.27
CA VAL A 100 -3.95 2.64 -4.57
C VAL A 100 -3.80 2.89 -3.08
N ARG A 101 -4.63 2.24 -2.26
CA ARG A 101 -4.61 2.36 -0.80
C ARG A 101 -4.67 0.98 -0.16
N ALA A 102 -3.92 0.79 0.90
CA ALA A 102 -3.93 -0.45 1.68
C ALA A 102 -3.69 -0.19 3.17
N CYS A 103 -4.27 -1.03 4.01
CA CYS A 103 -3.83 -1.19 5.39
C CYS A 103 -3.04 -2.50 5.48
N VAL A 104 -1.73 -2.39 5.29
CA VAL A 104 -0.83 -3.53 5.16
C VAL A 104 -0.60 -4.18 6.51
N THR A 105 -0.73 -5.52 6.56
CA THR A 105 -0.48 -6.34 7.72
C THR A 105 0.73 -7.25 7.53
N TYR A 106 1.27 -7.79 8.62
CA TYR A 106 2.32 -8.82 8.56
C TYR A 106 1.88 -10.05 7.74
N ALA A 107 0.61 -10.47 7.87
CA ALA A 107 0.07 -11.60 7.12
C ALA A 107 0.09 -11.35 5.60
N MET A 108 -0.32 -10.16 5.15
CA MET A 108 -0.23 -9.75 3.73
C MET A 108 1.21 -9.78 3.23
N MET A 109 2.15 -9.22 4.01
CA MET A 109 3.56 -9.23 3.68
C MET A 109 4.11 -10.65 3.52
N LYS A 110 3.78 -11.57 4.42
CA LYS A 110 4.21 -12.98 4.35
C LYS A 110 3.64 -13.68 3.13
N GLN A 111 2.34 -13.56 2.88
CA GLN A 111 1.67 -14.17 1.72
C GLN A 111 2.19 -13.57 0.41
N GLY A 112 2.29 -12.26 0.32
CA GLY A 112 2.78 -11.56 -0.85
C GLY A 112 4.22 -11.90 -1.19
N SER A 113 5.09 -12.03 -0.20
CA SER A 113 6.48 -12.45 -0.40
C SER A 113 6.59 -13.88 -0.92
N ALA A 114 5.74 -14.79 -0.44
CA ALA A 114 5.73 -16.20 -0.85
C ALA A 114 5.04 -16.44 -2.21
N ARG A 115 4.13 -15.56 -2.63
CA ARG A 115 3.36 -15.72 -3.87
C ARG A 115 4.29 -15.61 -5.10
N GLN A 116 4.08 -16.46 -6.11
CA GLN A 116 4.69 -16.30 -7.43
C GLN A 116 4.03 -15.12 -8.17
N ARG A 117 4.79 -14.46 -9.03
CA ARG A 117 4.23 -13.42 -9.91
C ARG A 117 3.30 -14.05 -10.94
N ALA A 118 2.23 -13.34 -11.29
CA ALA A 118 1.37 -13.74 -12.40
C ALA A 118 2.17 -13.75 -13.72
N ALA A 119 1.88 -14.70 -14.57
CA ALA A 119 2.51 -14.80 -15.90
C ALA A 119 2.10 -13.63 -16.80
N ASP A 120 0.84 -13.21 -16.70
CA ASP A 120 0.31 -12.02 -17.37
C ASP A 120 -0.21 -11.04 -16.30
N MET A 121 0.34 -9.84 -16.30
CA MET A 121 -0.03 -8.75 -15.41
C MET A 121 -0.66 -7.58 -16.17
N GLY A 122 -0.82 -7.71 -17.50
CA GLY A 122 -1.20 -6.63 -18.39
C GLY A 122 -0.09 -5.61 -18.62
N GLU A 123 -0.38 -4.64 -19.46
CA GLU A 123 0.52 -3.52 -19.75
C GLU A 123 -0.03 -2.23 -19.15
N PRO A 124 0.73 -1.52 -18.32
CA PRO A 124 0.32 -0.22 -17.82
C PRO A 124 0.23 0.80 -18.95
N SER A 125 -0.51 1.87 -18.72
CA SER A 125 -0.60 3.01 -19.63
C SER A 125 0.79 3.52 -20.02
N GLY A 126 0.98 3.89 -21.29
CA GLY A 126 2.25 4.36 -21.83
C GLY A 126 3.33 3.27 -22.01
N TRP A 127 2.98 2.00 -21.88
CA TRP A 127 3.92 0.88 -22.10
C TRP A 127 4.31 0.80 -23.59
N GLY A 128 5.39 1.49 -23.94
CA GLY A 128 5.91 1.54 -25.29
C GLY A 128 6.93 0.45 -25.60
N LYS A 129 7.77 0.69 -26.63
CA LYS A 129 8.86 -0.22 -26.99
C LYS A 129 9.93 -0.21 -25.90
N ASN A 130 9.93 -1.21 -25.06
CA ASN A 130 10.94 -1.39 -24.04
C ASN A 130 12.23 -1.97 -24.65
N LYS A 131 13.39 -1.48 -24.21
CA LYS A 131 14.71 -1.99 -24.64
C LYS A 131 15.68 -1.97 -23.45
N LYS A 132 16.73 -2.79 -23.57
CA LYS A 132 17.84 -2.74 -22.61
C LYS A 132 18.69 -1.51 -22.87
N VAL A 133 19.08 -0.87 -21.79
CA VAL A 133 19.89 0.36 -21.77
C VAL A 133 21.02 0.25 -20.77
N ARG A 134 21.96 1.16 -20.88
CA ARG A 134 22.92 1.49 -19.83
C ARG A 134 22.48 2.82 -19.19
N ILE A 135 22.29 2.83 -17.87
CA ILE A 135 22.05 4.07 -17.11
C ILE A 135 23.23 4.27 -16.17
N ASP A 136 23.95 5.36 -16.37
CA ASP A 136 25.06 5.73 -15.51
C ASP A 136 24.54 6.26 -14.17
N ILE A 137 25.09 5.74 -13.07
CA ILE A 137 24.72 6.10 -11.71
C ILE A 137 25.85 6.90 -11.10
N PRO A 138 25.67 8.18 -10.76
CA PRO A 138 26.73 8.98 -10.14
C PRO A 138 27.25 8.31 -8.87
N GLY A 139 28.56 8.08 -8.82
CA GLY A 139 29.21 7.41 -7.68
C GLY A 139 28.95 5.91 -7.53
N GLY A 140 28.24 5.28 -8.48
CA GLY A 140 27.86 3.88 -8.46
C GLY A 140 28.22 3.11 -9.73
N LYS A 141 27.84 1.82 -9.76
CA LYS A 141 27.94 1.00 -10.97
C LYS A 141 26.80 1.29 -11.90
N ALA A 142 27.08 1.46 -13.20
CA ALA A 142 26.05 1.62 -14.21
C ALA A 142 25.08 0.44 -14.21
N TYR A 143 23.80 0.75 -14.32
CA TYR A 143 22.78 -0.26 -14.56
C TYR A 143 22.79 -0.71 -16.03
N HIS A 144 22.64 -2.00 -16.24
CA HIS A 144 22.47 -2.59 -17.56
C HIS A 144 21.24 -3.48 -17.57
N GLY A 145 20.16 -3.07 -18.24
CA GLY A 145 18.91 -3.85 -18.25
C GLY A 145 17.75 -3.10 -18.90
N TRP A 146 16.55 -3.58 -18.68
CA TRP A 146 15.32 -3.01 -19.24
C TRP A 146 15.05 -1.60 -18.70
N PHE A 147 14.72 -0.66 -19.58
CA PHE A 147 14.43 0.71 -19.20
C PHE A 147 13.12 0.81 -18.40
N TRP A 148 12.02 0.25 -18.95
CA TRP A 148 10.73 0.23 -18.32
C TRP A 148 10.51 -1.02 -17.48
N ASN A 149 9.85 -0.85 -16.36
CA ASN A 149 9.38 -1.90 -15.47
C ASN A 149 7.87 -1.74 -15.27
N ARG A 150 7.16 -2.85 -15.09
CA ARG A 150 5.82 -2.84 -14.54
C ARG A 150 5.94 -2.57 -13.04
N SER A 151 5.98 -1.28 -12.69
CA SER A 151 6.20 -0.85 -11.32
C SER A 151 4.89 -0.94 -10.53
N HIS A 152 4.88 -1.78 -9.50
CA HIS A 152 3.72 -1.91 -8.63
C HIS A 152 3.54 -0.64 -7.79
N MET A 153 2.28 -0.20 -7.66
CA MET A 153 1.89 0.85 -6.72
C MET A 153 1.94 0.30 -5.28
N LEU A 154 1.20 -0.75 -5.00
CA LEU A 154 1.37 -1.57 -3.80
C LEU A 154 2.21 -2.78 -4.17
N ALA A 155 3.39 -2.91 -3.56
CA ALA A 155 4.31 -3.99 -3.86
C ALA A 155 3.70 -5.38 -3.67
N LYS A 156 4.08 -6.33 -4.54
CA LYS A 156 3.74 -7.74 -4.35
C LYS A 156 4.18 -8.23 -2.97
N SER A 157 5.35 -7.82 -2.52
CA SER A 157 5.91 -8.19 -1.21
C SER A 157 5.14 -7.59 -0.01
N LEU A 158 4.26 -6.63 -0.23
CA LEU A 158 3.33 -6.07 0.75
C LEU A 158 1.89 -6.57 0.55
N GLY A 159 1.67 -7.55 -0.35
CA GLY A 159 0.37 -8.12 -0.64
C GLY A 159 -0.34 -7.52 -1.85
N GLY A 160 0.30 -6.59 -2.57
CA GLY A 160 -0.27 -5.97 -3.76
C GLY A 160 -0.56 -6.97 -4.88
N PRO A 161 -1.70 -6.88 -5.57
CA PRO A 161 -2.05 -7.81 -6.64
C PRO A 161 -1.24 -7.55 -7.92
N ASP A 162 -1.01 -8.62 -8.70
CA ASP A 162 -0.37 -8.55 -10.01
C ASP A 162 -1.44 -8.27 -11.08
N GLN A 163 -1.90 -7.03 -11.15
CA GLN A 163 -2.90 -6.59 -12.12
C GLN A 163 -2.66 -5.15 -12.54
N ARG A 164 -3.21 -4.76 -13.70
CA ARG A 164 -2.94 -3.49 -14.36
C ARG A 164 -3.28 -2.28 -13.48
N GLU A 165 -4.35 -2.35 -12.71
CA GLU A 165 -4.84 -1.29 -11.82
C GLU A 165 -3.91 -1.03 -10.62
N ASN A 166 -2.91 -1.90 -10.43
CA ASN A 166 -1.87 -1.75 -9.41
C ASN A 166 -0.49 -1.46 -10.00
N MET A 167 -0.39 -1.06 -11.26
CA MET A 167 0.90 -0.87 -11.93
C MET A 167 0.95 0.42 -12.71
N VAL A 168 2.12 1.03 -12.75
CA VAL A 168 2.46 2.12 -13.66
C VAL A 168 3.66 1.72 -14.54
N CYS A 169 3.78 2.37 -15.71
CA CYS A 169 5.00 2.30 -16.50
C CYS A 169 6.08 3.10 -15.79
N GLY A 170 6.91 2.41 -15.02
CA GLY A 170 7.98 3.00 -14.23
C GLY A 170 9.36 2.73 -14.84
N THR A 171 10.27 3.70 -14.79
CA THR A 171 11.68 3.42 -15.11
C THR A 171 12.23 2.40 -14.12
N ARG A 172 13.32 1.73 -14.48
CA ARG A 172 14.05 0.89 -13.53
C ARG A 172 14.44 1.66 -12.27
N MET A 173 14.78 2.95 -12.43
CA MET A 173 15.18 3.81 -11.32
C MET A 173 13.99 4.15 -10.40
N GLN A 174 12.84 4.47 -10.97
CA GLN A 174 11.61 4.68 -10.22
C GLN A 174 11.23 3.43 -9.41
N ASN A 175 11.39 2.25 -10.00
CA ASN A 175 10.98 1.01 -9.34
C ASN A 175 11.90 0.62 -8.16
N VAL A 176 13.23 0.78 -8.28
CA VAL A 176 14.18 0.28 -7.26
C VAL A 176 15.34 1.22 -6.95
N GLY A 177 15.35 2.44 -7.51
CA GLY A 177 16.43 3.40 -7.30
C GLY A 177 17.72 3.03 -8.04
N ALA A 178 18.75 3.78 -7.70
CA ALA A 178 20.05 3.72 -8.39
C ALA A 178 20.99 2.64 -7.83
N ASN A 179 21.14 2.60 -6.52
CA ASN A 179 22.08 1.73 -5.84
C ASN A 179 21.36 0.77 -4.89
N ASN A 180 21.91 -0.45 -4.74
CA ASN A 180 21.44 -1.44 -3.76
C ASN A 180 19.97 -1.85 -3.87
N GLU A 181 19.24 -1.38 -4.91
CA GLU A 181 17.79 -1.62 -5.04
C GLU A 181 16.99 -1.17 -3.80
N GLN A 182 17.44 -0.07 -3.16
CA GLN A 182 16.84 0.48 -1.95
C GLN A 182 16.22 1.86 -2.15
N GLY A 183 16.36 2.45 -3.35
CA GLY A 183 15.73 3.71 -3.73
C GLY A 183 14.44 3.50 -4.51
N GLY A 184 13.91 4.57 -5.09
CA GLY A 184 12.64 4.51 -5.80
C GLY A 184 11.51 3.96 -4.92
N MET A 185 10.61 3.17 -5.50
CA MET A 185 9.53 2.49 -4.76
C MET A 185 10.08 1.50 -3.72
N ALA A 186 11.24 0.87 -3.98
CA ALA A 186 11.83 -0.08 -3.06
C ALA A 186 12.19 0.53 -1.69
N TYR A 187 12.40 1.85 -1.60
CA TYR A 187 12.58 2.56 -0.33
C TYR A 187 11.37 2.34 0.60
N SER A 188 10.21 2.78 0.14
CA SER A 188 8.94 2.68 0.90
C SER A 188 8.58 1.24 1.23
N GLU A 189 8.75 0.35 0.26
CA GLU A 189 8.47 -1.08 0.42
C GLU A 189 9.36 -1.73 1.48
N THR A 190 10.66 -1.41 1.48
CA THR A 190 11.63 -1.96 2.43
C THR A 190 11.40 -1.42 3.84
N LEU A 191 11.12 -0.13 3.96
CA LEU A 191 10.76 0.50 5.24
C LEU A 191 9.56 -0.21 5.88
N CYS A 192 8.47 -0.37 5.14
CA CYS A 192 7.27 -1.04 5.62
C CYS A 192 7.51 -2.52 5.94
N ARG A 193 8.22 -3.27 5.10
CA ARG A 193 8.52 -4.68 5.36
C ARG A 193 9.34 -4.87 6.64
N ASN A 194 10.37 -4.05 6.82
CA ASN A 194 11.25 -4.15 7.99
C ASN A 194 10.48 -3.84 9.28
N TRP A 195 9.64 -2.82 9.24
CA TRP A 195 8.80 -2.47 10.38
C TRP A 195 7.79 -3.57 10.71
N LEU A 196 7.03 -4.06 9.73
CA LEU A 196 6.06 -5.15 9.92
C LEU A 196 6.71 -6.44 10.42
N ALA A 197 7.95 -6.74 10.01
CA ALA A 197 8.68 -7.90 10.49
C ALA A 197 8.99 -7.81 12.00
N GLN A 198 9.19 -6.61 12.51
CA GLN A 198 9.43 -6.34 13.94
C GLN A 198 8.13 -6.12 14.73
N HIS A 199 7.03 -5.79 14.07
CA HIS A 199 5.73 -5.49 14.66
C HIS A 199 4.61 -6.37 14.03
N PRO A 200 4.58 -7.70 14.28
CA PRO A 200 3.64 -8.60 13.58
C PRO A 200 2.15 -8.34 13.89
N GLN A 201 1.84 -7.60 14.96
CA GLN A 201 0.48 -7.17 15.31
C GLN A 201 0.16 -5.76 14.83
N GLY A 202 1.15 -5.07 14.30
CA GLY A 202 1.00 -3.72 13.78
C GLY A 202 0.49 -3.69 12.35
N THR A 203 0.12 -2.50 11.89
CA THR A 203 -0.35 -2.24 10.53
C THR A 203 0.29 -0.97 9.98
N VAL A 204 0.35 -0.87 8.66
CA VAL A 204 0.80 0.34 7.96
C VAL A 204 -0.27 0.77 6.97
N GLN A 205 -0.81 1.98 7.15
CA GLN A 205 -1.55 2.64 6.08
C GLN A 205 -0.56 3.02 4.98
N TYR A 206 -0.80 2.52 3.78
CA TYR A 206 0.06 2.68 2.63
C TYR A 206 -0.77 3.21 1.46
N ILE A 207 -0.55 4.46 1.06
CA ILE A 207 -1.30 5.13 0.01
C ILE A 207 -0.33 5.52 -1.09
N VAL A 208 -0.68 5.24 -2.33
CA VAL A 208 0.17 5.53 -3.48
C VAL A 208 -0.62 6.30 -4.52
N THR A 209 -0.14 7.49 -4.85
CA THR A 209 -0.81 8.41 -5.77
C THR A 209 0.12 8.73 -6.93
N PRO A 210 -0.19 8.29 -8.17
CA PRO A 210 0.59 8.66 -9.34
C PRO A 210 0.28 10.09 -9.77
N LEU A 211 1.30 10.86 -10.14
CA LEU A 211 1.17 12.24 -10.58
C LEU A 211 1.45 12.34 -12.09
N TYR A 212 0.40 12.62 -12.85
CA TYR A 212 0.44 12.82 -14.29
C TYR A 212 0.40 14.32 -14.60
N VAL A 213 0.98 14.73 -15.75
CA VAL A 213 0.78 16.05 -16.31
C VAL A 213 -0.23 15.93 -17.45
N ASP A 214 -1.28 16.73 -17.39
CA ASP A 214 -2.33 16.78 -18.41
C ASP A 214 -2.78 15.40 -18.91
N ASP A 215 -2.58 15.11 -20.19
CA ASP A 215 -2.95 13.85 -20.86
C ASP A 215 -1.80 12.84 -21.00
N GLU A 216 -0.67 13.07 -20.32
CA GLU A 216 0.45 12.10 -20.30
C GLU A 216 0.01 10.73 -19.78
N CYS A 217 0.43 9.68 -20.48
CA CYS A 217 0.07 8.31 -20.14
C CYS A 217 0.93 7.71 -19.01
N ILE A 218 2.09 8.29 -18.73
CA ILE A 218 3.06 7.83 -17.74
C ILE A 218 3.16 8.87 -16.64
N PRO A 219 3.08 8.49 -15.35
CA PRO A 219 3.23 9.46 -14.26
C PRO A 219 4.67 9.97 -14.20
N ARG A 220 4.85 11.26 -13.94
CA ARG A 220 6.18 11.87 -13.76
C ARG A 220 6.78 11.53 -12.41
N SER A 221 5.95 11.27 -11.43
CA SER A 221 6.33 10.78 -10.12
C SER A 221 5.17 10.00 -9.48
N VAL A 222 5.48 9.37 -8.36
CA VAL A 222 4.50 8.68 -7.52
C VAL A 222 4.70 9.16 -6.09
N VAL A 223 3.63 9.57 -5.42
CA VAL A 223 3.67 9.93 -4.00
C VAL A 223 3.25 8.73 -3.18
N VAL A 224 4.00 8.45 -2.11
CA VAL A 224 3.73 7.36 -1.18
C VAL A 224 3.60 7.91 0.23
N ASP A 225 2.41 7.73 0.80
CA ASP A 225 2.14 7.99 2.21
C ASP A 225 2.24 6.71 3.02
N MET A 226 2.98 6.74 4.12
CA MET A 226 3.19 5.61 5.01
C MET A 226 2.93 6.02 6.46
N LEU A 227 1.97 5.37 7.12
CA LEU A 227 1.67 5.62 8.53
C LEU A 227 1.52 4.29 9.27
N SER A 228 2.46 3.99 10.17
CA SER A 228 2.36 2.80 11.02
C SER A 228 1.39 3.03 12.18
N SER A 229 0.83 1.93 12.71
CA SER A 229 -0.15 1.98 13.80
C SER A 229 0.37 2.54 15.11
N ASP A 230 1.69 2.57 15.31
CA ASP A 230 2.35 3.20 16.46
C ASP A 230 2.90 4.60 16.14
N GLY A 231 2.78 5.07 14.90
CA GLY A 231 3.26 6.36 14.44
C GLY A 231 4.78 6.45 14.25
N SER A 232 5.54 5.37 14.43
CA SER A 232 7.00 5.37 14.23
C SER A 232 7.40 5.52 12.77
N ILE A 233 6.55 5.07 11.85
CA ILE A 233 6.57 5.49 10.45
C ILE A 233 5.44 6.51 10.28
N ASN A 234 5.78 7.72 9.89
CA ASN A 234 4.84 8.79 9.54
C ASN A 234 5.50 9.66 8.48
N GLU A 235 5.41 9.23 7.21
CA GLU A 235 6.23 9.80 6.15
C GLU A 235 5.47 9.85 4.83
N GLU A 236 5.58 10.98 4.13
CA GLU A 236 5.22 11.16 2.73
C GLU A 236 6.49 11.32 1.91
N VAL A 237 6.63 10.50 0.87
CA VAL A 237 7.73 10.60 -0.09
C VAL A 237 7.21 10.72 -1.51
N GLU A 238 7.93 11.46 -2.34
CA GLU A 238 7.75 11.48 -3.78
C GLU A 238 8.85 10.70 -4.47
N VAL A 239 8.47 9.77 -5.32
CA VAL A 239 9.36 8.90 -6.10
C VAL A 239 9.35 9.34 -7.56
N TYR A 240 10.49 9.84 -8.04
CA TYR A 240 10.62 10.34 -9.41
C TYR A 240 10.64 9.23 -10.45
N ASN A 241 9.83 9.37 -11.48
CA ASN A 241 9.82 8.46 -12.63
C ASN A 241 10.70 8.98 -13.75
N ALA A 242 12.00 8.95 -13.53
CA ALA A 242 13.03 9.47 -14.42
C ALA A 242 14.18 8.46 -14.54
N ALA A 243 15.12 8.72 -15.43
CA ALA A 243 16.39 8.01 -15.53
C ALA A 243 17.51 8.98 -15.87
N HIS A 244 18.58 8.97 -15.09
CA HIS A 244 19.72 9.87 -15.35
C HIS A 244 20.30 9.65 -16.74
N GLY A 245 20.54 10.75 -17.46
CA GLY A 245 21.08 10.72 -18.83
C GLY A 245 20.08 10.35 -19.92
N TYR A 246 18.77 10.34 -19.62
CA TYR A 246 17.71 10.06 -20.58
C TYR A 246 16.64 11.15 -20.59
N ASP A 247 16.14 11.45 -21.79
CA ASP A 247 14.90 12.17 -22.01
C ASP A 247 13.78 11.17 -22.24
N ILE A 248 12.61 11.45 -21.65
CA ILE A 248 11.42 10.58 -21.66
C ILE A 248 10.25 11.37 -22.24
N ASP A 249 9.59 10.78 -23.22
CA ASP A 249 8.27 11.20 -23.66
C ASP A 249 7.20 10.47 -22.82
N TYR A 250 6.60 11.16 -21.88
CA TYR A 250 5.61 10.60 -20.96
C TYR A 250 4.23 10.36 -21.60
N HIS A 251 3.99 10.86 -22.83
CA HIS A 251 2.77 10.53 -23.59
C HIS A 251 2.88 9.14 -24.22
N THR A 252 4.04 8.80 -24.79
CA THR A 252 4.20 7.62 -25.62
C THR A 252 5.06 6.51 -24.99
N GLY A 253 5.83 6.84 -23.96
CA GLY A 253 6.85 5.94 -23.41
C GLY A 253 8.11 5.82 -24.25
N ALA A 254 8.29 6.67 -25.27
CA ALA A 254 9.55 6.76 -25.98
C ALA A 254 10.64 7.40 -25.12
N PHE A 255 11.87 6.96 -25.28
CA PHE A 255 13.01 7.52 -24.56
C PHE A 255 14.29 7.47 -25.38
N CYS A 256 15.18 8.43 -25.15
CA CYS A 256 16.48 8.51 -25.81
C CYS A 256 17.57 9.00 -24.82
N PRO A 257 18.84 8.65 -25.06
CA PRO A 257 19.92 9.26 -24.32
C PRO A 257 19.90 10.78 -24.50
N ARG A 258 20.14 11.52 -23.42
CA ARG A 258 20.31 12.97 -23.45
C ARG A 258 21.66 13.29 -24.09
N THR A 259 21.65 14.15 -25.10
CA THR A 259 22.85 14.64 -25.80
C THR A 259 23.58 15.72 -25.00
#